data_fc4f197fcfc67577aafe1877d41b12be
#
_entry.id   fc4f197fcfc67577aafe1877d41b12be
#
_cell.length_a   1.000
_cell.length_b   1.000
_cell.length_c   1.000
_cell.angle_alpha   90.00
_cell.angle_beta   90.00
_cell.angle_gamma   90.00
#
_symmetry.space_group_name_H-M   'P 1'
#
loop_
_entity.id
_entity.type
_entity.pdbx_description
1 polymer ?
#
loop_
_entity_poly.entity_id
_entity_poly.type
_entity_poly.pdbx_seq_one_letter_code
_entity_poly.pdbx_strand_id
1 'polypeptide(L)'
;MIELVRITPTAMSLFDRIADEVFDEPIRPDCVSAYVVEPGHLMILAVDAGLVVGQCAAVIHRHPDKVTELYIDELGTAATHRRQGIARRMIDAMFEWGRELGCKESWLGTELDNVAANALYRAIDGRRDTMAYYELEL
;
A
#
# COMPACT_ATOMS: atom_id res chain seq x y z
N MET A 1 1.79 20.46 3.38
CA MET A 1 1.56 19.76 2.10
C MET A 1 1.97 18.30 2.25
N ILE A 2 1.17 17.40 1.75
CA ILE A 2 1.47 15.96 1.83
C ILE A 2 2.33 15.57 0.63
N GLU A 3 3.49 14.99 0.91
CA GLU A 3 4.38 14.43 -0.11
C GLU A 3 4.20 12.91 -0.18
N LEU A 4 4.26 12.36 -1.39
CA LEU A 4 4.29 10.91 -1.59
C LEU A 4 5.73 10.50 -1.92
N VAL A 5 6.25 9.52 -1.18
CA VAL A 5 7.63 9.06 -1.33
C VAL A 5 7.67 7.55 -1.60
N ARG A 6 8.25 7.16 -2.72
CA ARG A 6 8.58 5.75 -2.97
C ARG A 6 9.77 5.39 -2.09
N ILE A 7 9.65 4.36 -1.26
CA ILE A 7 10.70 3.99 -0.32
C ILE A 7 11.85 3.32 -1.04
N THR A 8 13.06 3.80 -0.74
CA THR A 8 14.34 3.28 -1.22
C THR A 8 15.29 3.12 -0.03
N PRO A 9 16.43 2.41 -0.17
CA PRO A 9 17.41 2.30 0.91
C PRO A 9 17.90 3.63 1.47
N THR A 10 17.86 4.70 0.68
CA THR A 10 18.30 6.04 1.13
C THR A 10 17.24 6.82 1.90
N ALA A 11 16.00 6.33 1.94
CA ALA A 11 14.88 7.01 2.58
C ALA A 11 14.38 6.29 3.86
N MET A 12 15.14 5.34 4.37
CA MET A 12 14.73 4.51 5.53
C MET A 12 14.48 5.32 6.80
N SER A 13 15.11 6.48 6.96
CA SER A 13 14.91 7.35 8.12
C SER A 13 13.48 7.88 8.25
N LEU A 14 12.69 7.84 7.19
CA LEU A 14 11.28 8.21 7.27
C LEU A 14 10.49 7.32 8.24
N PHE A 15 10.92 6.07 8.45
CA PHE A 15 10.30 5.18 9.42
C PHE A 15 10.53 5.56 10.89
N ASP A 16 11.36 6.56 11.18
CA ASP A 16 11.62 7.01 12.55
C ASP A 16 10.47 7.86 13.13
N ARG A 17 9.61 8.43 12.30
CA ARG A 17 8.49 9.26 12.73
C ARG A 17 7.21 8.87 11.99
N ILE A 18 6.39 8.08 12.65
CA ILE A 18 5.15 7.53 12.08
C ILE A 18 3.98 7.90 12.98
N ALA A 19 2.91 8.41 12.39
CA ALA A 19 1.66 8.68 13.10
C ALA A 19 0.97 7.37 13.50
N ASP A 20 0.13 7.44 14.52
CA ASP A 20 -0.66 6.29 14.96
C ASP A 20 -1.59 5.80 13.85
N GLU A 21 -1.88 4.51 13.85
CA GLU A 21 -2.82 3.83 12.95
C GLU A 21 -2.39 3.76 11.47
N VAL A 22 -1.13 4.13 11.15
CA VAL A 22 -0.60 3.96 9.79
C VAL A 22 -0.23 2.50 9.52
N PHE A 23 0.37 1.84 10.49
CA PHE A 23 0.75 0.42 10.44
C PHE A 23 0.02 -0.37 11.53
N ASP A 24 -0.25 -1.63 11.26
CA ASP A 24 -0.91 -2.54 12.22
C ASP A 24 0.01 -2.92 13.37
N GLU A 25 1.32 -3.04 13.09
CA GLU A 25 2.33 -3.48 14.04
C GLU A 25 3.48 -2.47 14.12
N PRO A 26 4.25 -2.48 15.23
CA PRO A 26 5.46 -1.65 15.33
C PRO A 26 6.47 -1.98 14.22
N ILE A 27 7.12 -0.94 13.70
CA ILE A 27 8.15 -1.11 12.67
C ILE A 27 9.34 -1.91 13.23
N ARG A 28 9.82 -2.85 12.43
CA ARG A 28 10.98 -3.68 12.72
C ARG A 28 12.10 -3.29 11.76
N PRO A 29 13.20 -2.69 12.26
CA PRO A 29 14.30 -2.22 11.40
C PRO A 29 14.92 -3.30 10.51
N ASP A 30 15.01 -4.53 11.00
CA ASP A 30 15.50 -5.67 10.23
C ASP A 30 14.58 -6.01 9.05
N CYS A 31 13.27 -5.91 9.25
CA CYS A 31 12.29 -6.11 8.19
C CYS A 31 12.34 -4.99 7.16
N VAL A 32 12.49 -3.74 7.59
CA VAL A 32 12.61 -2.60 6.68
C VAL A 32 13.84 -2.76 5.77
N SER A 33 14.99 -3.11 6.34
CA SER A 33 16.23 -3.30 5.59
C SER A 33 16.10 -4.37 4.51
N ALA A 34 15.42 -5.47 4.80
CA ALA A 34 15.16 -6.53 3.83
C ALA A 34 14.14 -6.09 2.78
N TYR A 35 13.09 -5.40 3.21
CA TYR A 35 11.97 -5.00 2.36
C TYR A 35 12.40 -4.02 1.25
N VAL A 36 13.19 -3.01 1.59
CA VAL A 36 13.54 -1.93 0.66
C VAL A 36 14.43 -2.37 -0.51
N VAL A 37 15.05 -3.53 -0.42
CA VAL A 37 15.89 -4.11 -1.48
C VAL A 37 15.22 -5.27 -2.21
N GLU A 38 14.03 -5.69 -1.78
CA GLU A 38 13.35 -6.84 -2.39
C GLU A 38 12.75 -6.46 -3.76
N PRO A 39 13.17 -7.10 -4.85
CA PRO A 39 12.61 -6.83 -6.17
C PRO A 39 11.09 -7.09 -6.21
N GLY A 40 10.36 -6.24 -6.92
CA GLY A 40 8.92 -6.40 -7.08
C GLY A 40 8.09 -6.02 -5.86
N HIS A 41 8.71 -5.44 -4.82
CA HIS A 41 8.01 -4.86 -3.67
C HIS A 41 8.21 -3.36 -3.66
N LEU A 42 7.16 -2.63 -3.36
CA LEU A 42 7.24 -1.17 -3.15
C LEU A 42 6.29 -0.75 -2.04
N MET A 43 6.78 0.16 -1.22
CA MET A 43 5.94 0.94 -0.31
C MET A 43 6.02 2.42 -0.70
N ILE A 44 4.86 3.05 -0.76
CA ILE A 44 4.73 4.50 -0.92
C ILE A 44 4.28 5.05 0.43
N LEU A 45 5.01 6.04 0.94
CA LEU A 45 4.65 6.74 2.17
C LEU A 45 4.07 8.11 1.83
N ALA A 46 3.01 8.48 2.53
CA ALA A 46 2.51 9.85 2.57
C ALA A 46 3.13 10.55 3.78
N VAL A 47 3.78 11.67 3.54
CA VAL A 47 4.59 12.37 4.56
C VAL A 47 4.11 13.81 4.71
N ASP A 48 3.83 14.21 5.94
CA ASP A 48 3.44 15.56 6.30
C ASP A 48 4.48 16.14 7.26
N ALA A 49 5.27 17.12 6.79
CA ALA A 49 6.33 17.76 7.56
C ALA A 49 7.25 16.75 8.27
N GLY A 50 7.67 15.71 7.58
CA GLY A 50 8.55 14.68 8.10
C GLY A 50 7.86 13.58 8.91
N LEU A 51 6.55 13.67 9.14
CA LEU A 51 5.76 12.65 9.81
C LEU A 51 5.07 11.76 8.77
N VAL A 52 5.26 10.46 8.86
CA VAL A 52 4.55 9.49 8.01
C VAL A 52 3.10 9.41 8.47
N VAL A 53 2.18 9.78 7.57
CA VAL A 53 0.73 9.82 7.85
C VAL A 53 -0.07 8.84 7.01
N GLY A 54 0.59 8.11 6.12
CA GLY A 54 -0.05 7.08 5.31
C GLY A 54 0.99 6.16 4.69
N GLN A 55 0.55 4.96 4.33
CA GLN A 55 1.36 3.99 3.61
C GLN A 55 0.50 3.16 2.66
N CYS A 56 1.09 2.78 1.55
CA CYS A 56 0.52 1.83 0.60
C CYS A 56 1.64 0.89 0.16
N ALA A 57 1.43 -0.40 0.33
CA ALA A 57 2.40 -1.41 -0.07
C ALA A 57 1.81 -2.30 -1.15
N ALA A 58 2.64 -2.71 -2.10
CA ALA A 58 2.23 -3.59 -3.18
C ALA A 58 3.35 -4.52 -3.62
N VAL A 59 2.94 -5.61 -4.26
CA VAL A 59 3.81 -6.63 -4.80
C VAL A 59 3.47 -6.84 -6.28
N ILE A 60 4.49 -6.98 -7.10
CA ILE A 60 4.32 -7.41 -8.49
C ILE A 60 4.15 -8.92 -8.50
N HIS A 61 2.98 -9.37 -8.94
CA HIS A 61 2.66 -10.79 -9.01
C HIS A 61 2.72 -11.28 -10.45
N ARG A 62 3.74 -12.07 -10.76
CA ARG A 62 3.97 -12.62 -12.09
C ARG A 62 3.44 -14.03 -12.17
N HIS A 63 2.83 -14.36 -13.30
CA HIS A 63 2.29 -15.67 -13.59
C HIS A 63 2.88 -16.21 -14.90
N PRO A 64 2.98 -17.55 -15.09
CA PRO A 64 3.39 -18.09 -16.37
C PRO A 64 2.26 -18.10 -17.41
N ASP A 65 1.01 -17.99 -16.99
CA ASP A 65 -0.20 -18.18 -17.80
C ASP A 65 -1.15 -16.99 -17.82
N LYS A 66 -0.91 -15.96 -17.00
CA LYS A 66 -1.79 -14.79 -16.87
C LYS A 66 -0.99 -13.50 -16.97
N VAL A 67 -1.71 -12.41 -17.18
CA VAL A 67 -1.10 -11.06 -17.14
C VAL A 67 -0.44 -10.80 -15.79
N THR A 68 0.57 -9.95 -15.79
CA THR A 68 1.21 -9.50 -14.57
C THR A 68 0.25 -8.61 -13.77
N GLU A 69 0.13 -8.88 -12.49
CA GLU A 69 -0.80 -8.21 -11.59
C GLU A 69 -0.06 -7.40 -10.54
N LEU A 70 -0.70 -6.31 -10.10
CA LEU A 70 -0.29 -5.53 -8.95
C LEU A 70 -1.18 -5.93 -7.77
N TYR A 71 -0.60 -6.56 -6.77
CA TYR A 71 -1.31 -6.86 -5.52
C TYR A 71 -1.00 -5.78 -4.49
N ILE A 72 -2.01 -4.98 -4.14
CA ILE A 72 -1.90 -4.01 -3.05
C ILE A 72 -2.26 -4.75 -1.76
N ASP A 73 -1.26 -5.02 -0.92
CA ASP A 73 -1.42 -5.82 0.28
C ASP A 73 -1.63 -5.00 1.55
N GLU A 74 -1.24 -3.72 1.55
CA GLU A 74 -1.48 -2.83 2.68
C GLU A 74 -1.84 -1.42 2.23
N LEU A 75 -2.75 -0.79 2.98
CA LEU A 75 -3.14 0.60 2.80
C LEU A 75 -3.61 1.15 4.14
N GLY A 76 -2.93 2.15 4.65
CA GLY A 76 -3.28 2.78 5.92
C GLY A 76 -3.11 4.28 5.89
N THR A 77 -3.99 5.00 6.56
CA THR A 77 -3.92 6.45 6.73
C THR A 77 -4.19 6.80 8.19
N ALA A 78 -3.36 7.67 8.76
CA ALA A 78 -3.53 8.16 10.12
C ALA A 78 -4.93 8.76 10.31
N ALA A 79 -5.55 8.50 11.46
CA ALA A 79 -6.88 9.03 11.78
C ALA A 79 -6.95 10.55 11.66
N THR A 80 -5.88 11.24 12.03
CA THR A 80 -5.76 12.70 11.94
C THR A 80 -5.74 13.26 10.53
N HIS A 81 -5.50 12.42 9.53
CA HIS A 81 -5.32 12.82 8.13
C HIS A 81 -6.33 12.15 7.19
N ARG A 82 -7.39 11.56 7.71
CA ARG A 82 -8.45 10.96 6.91
C ARG A 82 -9.29 12.03 6.20
N ARG A 83 -9.99 11.62 5.13
CA ARG A 83 -10.86 12.46 4.30
C ARG A 83 -10.14 13.59 3.57
N GLN A 84 -8.85 13.43 3.32
CA GLN A 84 -8.01 14.38 2.56
C GLN A 84 -7.59 13.83 1.19
N GLY A 85 -8.10 12.67 0.79
CA GLY A 85 -7.76 12.05 -0.47
C GLY A 85 -6.37 11.38 -0.51
N ILE A 86 -5.72 11.20 0.64
CA ILE A 86 -4.36 10.65 0.72
C ILE A 86 -4.31 9.21 0.21
N ALA A 87 -5.24 8.37 0.66
CA ALA A 87 -5.31 6.97 0.22
C ALA A 87 -5.47 6.87 -1.30
N ARG A 88 -6.35 7.68 -1.90
CA ARG A 88 -6.55 7.73 -3.35
C ARG A 88 -5.27 8.12 -4.08
N ARG A 89 -4.57 9.14 -3.59
CA ARG A 89 -3.31 9.59 -4.19
C ARG A 89 -2.24 8.48 -4.13
N MET A 90 -2.16 7.76 -3.01
CA MET A 90 -1.20 6.65 -2.87
C MET A 90 -1.53 5.50 -3.83
N ILE A 91 -2.81 5.15 -3.98
CA ILE A 91 -3.25 4.12 -4.93
C ILE A 91 -2.90 4.53 -6.36
N ASP A 92 -3.20 5.77 -6.75
CA ASP A 92 -2.90 6.26 -8.09
C ASP A 92 -1.38 6.20 -8.38
N ALA A 93 -0.55 6.59 -7.42
CA ALA A 93 0.90 6.50 -7.54
C ALA A 93 1.38 5.03 -7.62
N MET A 94 0.75 4.14 -6.88
CA MET A 94 1.07 2.71 -6.94
C MET A 94 0.66 2.09 -8.27
N PHE A 95 -0.47 2.50 -8.84
CA PHE A 95 -0.88 2.08 -10.19
C PHE A 95 0.13 2.51 -11.25
N GLU A 96 0.69 3.72 -11.13
CA GLU A 96 1.76 4.16 -12.04
C GLU A 96 2.97 3.23 -11.97
N TRP A 97 3.44 2.91 -10.77
CA TRP A 97 4.53 1.97 -10.59
C TRP A 97 4.22 0.60 -11.19
N GLY A 98 3.02 0.09 -10.95
CA GLY A 98 2.58 -1.18 -11.53
C GLY A 98 2.64 -1.17 -13.05
N ARG A 99 2.15 -0.09 -13.68
CA ARG A 99 2.19 0.08 -15.14
C ARG A 99 3.61 0.14 -15.67
N GLU A 100 4.51 0.83 -14.99
CA GLU A 100 5.94 0.89 -15.35
C GLU A 100 6.55 -0.52 -15.44
N LEU A 101 6.10 -1.45 -14.59
CA LEU A 101 6.59 -2.82 -14.54
C LEU A 101 5.74 -3.82 -15.33
N GLY A 102 4.80 -3.34 -16.13
CA GLY A 102 4.02 -4.16 -17.05
C GLY A 102 2.75 -4.77 -16.46
N CYS A 103 2.30 -4.34 -15.28
CA CYS A 103 1.04 -4.81 -14.72
C CYS A 103 -0.15 -4.37 -15.58
N LYS A 104 -1.11 -5.27 -15.76
CA LYS A 104 -2.34 -5.04 -16.52
C LYS A 104 -3.57 -5.01 -15.63
N GLU A 105 -3.49 -5.58 -14.45
CA GLU A 105 -4.57 -5.65 -13.48
C GLU A 105 -4.01 -5.38 -12.08
N SER A 106 -4.87 -4.91 -11.20
CA SER A 106 -4.57 -4.76 -9.78
C SER A 106 -5.69 -5.40 -8.96
N TRP A 107 -5.35 -5.97 -7.82
CA TRP A 107 -6.32 -6.47 -6.88
C TRP A 107 -5.89 -6.20 -5.44
N LEU A 108 -6.87 -6.22 -4.55
CA LEU A 108 -6.69 -6.05 -3.12
C LEU A 108 -7.87 -6.68 -2.38
N GLY A 109 -7.70 -6.89 -1.10
CA GLY A 109 -8.77 -7.37 -0.23
C GLY A 109 -9.01 -6.39 0.91
N THR A 110 -10.23 -6.36 1.41
CA THR A 110 -10.60 -5.64 2.62
C THR A 110 -11.75 -6.36 3.31
N GLU A 111 -11.97 -6.04 4.57
CA GLU A 111 -13.11 -6.58 5.31
C GLU A 111 -14.43 -6.09 4.71
N LEU A 112 -15.45 -6.95 4.71
CA LEU A 112 -16.75 -6.63 4.12
C LEU A 112 -17.41 -5.42 4.79
N ASP A 113 -17.16 -5.22 6.09
CA ASP A 113 -17.73 -4.13 6.89
C ASP A 113 -16.86 -2.87 6.94
N ASN A 114 -15.74 -2.84 6.22
CA ASN A 114 -14.92 -1.64 6.11
C ASN A 114 -15.55 -0.67 5.13
N VAL A 115 -16.44 0.18 5.64
CA VAL A 115 -17.26 1.10 4.83
C VAL A 115 -16.39 2.07 4.03
N ALA A 116 -15.39 2.68 4.65
CA ALA A 116 -14.53 3.67 4.01
C ALA A 116 -13.70 3.05 2.87
N ALA A 117 -13.08 1.90 3.11
CA ALA A 117 -12.29 1.20 2.09
C ALA A 117 -13.17 0.75 0.91
N ASN A 118 -14.32 0.14 1.18
CA ASN A 118 -15.24 -0.29 0.13
C ASN A 118 -15.73 0.90 -0.70
N ALA A 119 -16.02 2.05 -0.09
CA ALA A 119 -16.43 3.25 -0.80
C ALA A 119 -15.31 3.76 -1.71
N LEU A 120 -14.06 3.77 -1.25
CA LEU A 120 -12.90 4.16 -2.04
C LEU A 120 -12.74 3.26 -3.27
N TYR A 121 -12.79 1.95 -3.09
CA TYR A 121 -12.57 1.00 -4.18
C TYR A 121 -13.69 1.03 -5.22
N ARG A 122 -14.93 1.30 -4.81
CA ARG A 122 -16.03 1.56 -5.76
C ARG A 122 -15.80 2.85 -6.55
N ALA A 123 -15.30 3.88 -5.89
CA ALA A 123 -15.03 5.17 -6.55
C ALA A 123 -13.96 5.10 -7.62
N ILE A 124 -13.07 4.10 -7.57
CA ILE A 124 -12.05 3.83 -8.59
C ILE A 124 -12.44 2.69 -9.53
N ASP A 125 -13.74 2.41 -9.63
CA ASP A 125 -14.32 1.41 -10.52
C ASP A 125 -13.88 -0.03 -10.27
N GLY A 126 -13.53 -0.34 -9.02
CA GLY A 126 -13.19 -1.70 -8.61
C GLY A 126 -14.39 -2.65 -8.74
N ARG A 127 -14.19 -3.78 -9.41
CA ARG A 127 -15.16 -4.86 -9.45
C ARG A 127 -15.03 -5.66 -8.16
N ARG A 128 -16.10 -5.74 -7.38
CA ARG A 128 -16.11 -6.45 -6.11
C ARG A 128 -16.44 -7.92 -6.31
N ASP A 129 -15.70 -8.78 -5.61
CA ASP A 129 -15.98 -10.20 -5.50
C ASP A 129 -15.83 -10.62 -4.03
N THR A 130 -16.45 -11.71 -3.63
CA THR A 130 -16.39 -12.22 -2.25
C THR A 130 -15.67 -13.56 -2.24
N MET A 131 -14.72 -13.72 -1.32
CA MET A 131 -13.95 -14.95 -1.19
C MET A 131 -13.73 -15.29 0.29
N ALA A 132 -13.42 -16.55 0.59
CA ALA A 132 -12.98 -16.95 1.91
C ALA A 132 -11.48 -16.70 2.05
N TYR A 133 -11.08 -16.13 3.18
CA TYR A 133 -9.69 -15.91 3.54
C TYR A 133 -9.26 -16.92 4.61
N TYR A 134 -8.12 -17.58 4.40
CA TYR A 134 -7.58 -18.56 5.34
C TYR A 134 -6.16 -18.17 5.73
N GLU A 135 -5.84 -18.19 7.01
CA GLU A 135 -4.49 -18.09 7.53
C GLU A 135 -3.99 -19.46 7.97
N LEU A 136 -2.74 -19.76 7.66
CA LEU A 136 -2.11 -21.01 8.08
C LEU A 136 -0.73 -20.72 8.64
N GLU A 137 -0.43 -21.30 9.79
CA GLU A 137 0.91 -21.23 10.37
C GLU A 137 1.85 -22.24 9.68
N LEU A 138 3.11 -21.84 9.56
CA LEU A 138 4.16 -22.68 8.98
C LEU A 138 5.15 -23.16 10.05
#